data_62a6bea9389ca8f2a20c70d90dfab871
#
_entry.id   62a6bea9389ca8f2a20c70d90dfab871
#
_cell.length_a   1.000
_cell.length_b   1.000
_cell.length_c   1.000
_cell.angle_alpha   90.00
_cell.angle_beta   90.00
_cell.angle_gamma   90.00
#
_symmetry.space_group_name_H-M   'P 1'
#
loop_
_entity.id
_entity.type
_entity.pdbx_description
1 polymer ?
#
loop_
_entity_poly.entity_id
_entity_poly.type
_entity_poly.pdbx_seq_one_letter_code
_entity_poly.pdbx_strand_id
1 'polypeptide(L)'
;MSVTRASLIRGPGIVSWNSATIFSEGDIAPRYEPVWNPVETSMYGEVDRVRRDFVIRIPIRLWGAWENLATLFPSALLNPTIGASLYGTSDTPLSITARNGDKVTYNNAQITRLADLRLGVDENIFAADVEFTAILANNTLPESNAAYYTVATGQTFTESAFAKTKFKRERWTGAWGTKTGWTTVVPKDGFHVGWELGLAPVTVDGYGTVDMTIRGLVATCRCVPIGPSLAQIEDQIKLAGQSGAGAAHGTLVSTNAADLVLTSSSMGVTLKNVSLTKGGHAFGQEPLRMGEVEWTSARLFTAGVPQAVATLS
;
A
#
# COMPACT_ATOMS: atom_id res chain seq x y z
N MET A 1 5.23 -11.28 -37.47
CA MET A 1 4.98 -9.98 -36.83
C MET A 1 6.32 -9.35 -36.51
N SER A 2 6.65 -8.21 -37.09
CA SER A 2 7.85 -7.48 -36.68
C SER A 2 7.47 -6.64 -35.46
N VAL A 3 8.10 -6.87 -34.34
CA VAL A 3 7.98 -6.04 -33.15
C VAL A 3 8.77 -4.77 -33.42
N THR A 4 8.08 -3.68 -33.72
CA THR A 4 8.73 -2.37 -33.88
C THR A 4 9.10 -1.83 -32.49
N ARG A 5 10.20 -1.07 -32.37
CA ARG A 5 10.61 -0.41 -31.12
C ARG A 5 9.48 0.43 -30.48
N ALA A 6 8.57 0.94 -31.30
CA ALA A 6 7.40 1.70 -30.85
C ALA A 6 6.36 0.85 -30.08
N SER A 7 6.38 -0.47 -30.24
CA SER A 7 5.48 -1.38 -29.50
C SER A 7 6.03 -1.83 -28.14
N LEU A 8 7.25 -1.44 -27.79
CA LEU A 8 7.82 -1.66 -26.48
C LEU A 8 7.54 -0.44 -25.61
N ILE A 9 6.50 -0.52 -24.80
CA ILE A 9 6.16 0.50 -23.80
C ILE A 9 7.25 0.46 -22.74
N ARG A 10 8.21 1.37 -22.85
CA ARG A 10 9.24 1.57 -21.82
C ARG A 10 9.11 2.98 -21.29
N GLY A 11 9.05 3.11 -19.99
CA GLY A 11 9.12 4.39 -19.30
C GLY A 11 7.90 4.70 -18.45
N PRO A 12 7.93 5.84 -17.77
CA PRO A 12 6.86 6.21 -16.85
C PRO A 12 5.53 6.32 -17.57
N GLY A 13 4.48 5.75 -17.00
CA GLY A 13 3.11 5.98 -17.39
C GLY A 13 2.50 7.11 -16.57
N ILE A 14 1.51 7.80 -17.10
CA ILE A 14 0.66 8.70 -16.32
C ILE A 14 -0.46 7.86 -15.70
N VAL A 15 -0.53 7.87 -14.39
CA VAL A 15 -1.58 7.19 -13.61
C VAL A 15 -2.53 8.24 -13.08
N SER A 16 -3.80 8.14 -13.42
CA SER A 16 -4.86 9.04 -12.91
C SER A 16 -5.89 8.22 -12.16
N TRP A 17 -6.10 8.56 -10.89
CA TRP A 17 -7.07 7.94 -10.02
C TRP A 17 -7.53 8.94 -8.95
N ASN A 18 -8.81 8.95 -8.64
CA ASN A 18 -9.41 9.81 -7.60
C ASN A 18 -8.98 11.29 -7.72
N SER A 19 -9.03 11.84 -8.95
CA SER A 19 -8.62 13.21 -9.28
C SER A 19 -7.12 13.51 -9.10
N ALA A 20 -6.32 12.55 -8.69
CA ALA A 20 -4.86 12.67 -8.64
C ALA A 20 -4.24 12.17 -9.94
N THR A 21 -3.16 12.85 -10.37
CA THR A 21 -2.35 12.43 -11.51
C THR A 21 -0.92 12.23 -11.04
N ILE A 22 -0.41 11.04 -11.22
CA ILE A 22 0.91 10.61 -10.73
C ILE A 22 1.61 9.83 -11.84
N PHE A 23 2.93 9.68 -11.70
CA PHE A 23 3.72 8.89 -12.63
C PHE A 23 3.98 7.50 -12.06
N SER A 24 4.06 6.51 -12.95
CA SER A 24 4.61 5.20 -12.60
C SER A 24 6.09 5.14 -12.92
N GLU A 25 6.84 4.43 -12.09
CA GLU A 25 8.20 4.00 -12.38
C GLU A 25 8.18 2.56 -12.89
N GLY A 26 8.85 2.34 -14.03
CA GLY A 26 8.96 0.99 -14.61
C GLY A 26 7.68 0.49 -15.28
N ASP A 27 7.67 -0.80 -15.54
CA ASP A 27 6.59 -1.48 -16.23
C ASP A 27 5.42 -1.77 -15.28
N ILE A 28 4.20 -1.54 -15.74
CA ILE A 28 2.99 -1.93 -15.03
C ILE A 28 2.54 -3.25 -15.64
N ALA A 29 2.48 -4.28 -14.81
CA ALA A 29 2.06 -5.63 -15.20
C ALA A 29 0.80 -6.07 -14.44
N PRO A 30 -0.39 -5.75 -14.96
CA PRO A 30 -1.64 -6.20 -14.36
C PRO A 30 -1.73 -7.73 -14.34
N ARG A 31 -2.28 -8.27 -13.27
CA ARG A 31 -2.55 -9.70 -13.12
C ARG A 31 -4.05 -9.92 -13.25
N TYR A 32 -4.42 -10.80 -14.16
CA TYR A 32 -5.80 -11.16 -14.39
C TYR A 32 -6.07 -12.46 -13.64
N GLU A 33 -7.02 -12.43 -12.72
CA GLU A 33 -7.36 -13.56 -11.84
C GLU A 33 -8.78 -14.06 -12.12
N PRO A 34 -8.99 -14.82 -13.21
CA PRO A 34 -10.29 -15.45 -13.47
C PRO A 34 -10.48 -16.66 -12.57
N VAL A 35 -11.67 -16.81 -12.03
CA VAL A 35 -12.12 -18.02 -11.34
C VAL A 35 -13.01 -18.82 -12.28
N TRP A 36 -12.65 -20.08 -12.49
CA TRP A 36 -13.34 -20.98 -13.39
C TRP A 36 -14.07 -22.07 -12.61
N ASN A 37 -15.32 -22.33 -12.99
CA ASN A 37 -16.04 -23.51 -12.54
C ASN A 37 -16.03 -24.54 -13.66
N PRO A 38 -15.66 -25.79 -13.38
CA PRO A 38 -15.77 -26.85 -14.35
C PRO A 38 -17.25 -27.16 -14.68
N VAL A 39 -17.51 -27.43 -15.94
CA VAL A 39 -18.77 -28.02 -16.40
C VAL A 39 -18.51 -29.49 -16.62
N GLU A 40 -19.09 -30.30 -15.75
CA GLU A 40 -18.88 -31.74 -15.75
C GLU A 40 -20.14 -32.47 -16.23
N THR A 41 -19.95 -33.57 -16.99
CA THR A 41 -21.00 -34.51 -17.31
C THR A 41 -20.66 -35.87 -16.73
N SER A 42 -21.66 -36.60 -16.31
CA SER A 42 -21.51 -37.92 -15.72
C SER A 42 -20.84 -38.94 -16.65
N MET A 43 -20.82 -38.67 -17.93
CA MET A 43 -20.33 -39.59 -18.96
C MET A 43 -18.91 -39.26 -19.44
N TYR A 44 -18.53 -38.00 -19.43
CA TYR A 44 -17.27 -37.54 -20.02
C TYR A 44 -16.37 -36.77 -19.03
N GLY A 45 -16.81 -36.57 -17.77
CA GLY A 45 -16.09 -35.73 -16.79
C GLY A 45 -16.19 -34.26 -17.13
N GLU A 46 -15.10 -33.52 -16.98
CA GLU A 46 -15.04 -32.11 -17.31
C GLU A 46 -15.06 -31.91 -18.84
N VAL A 47 -16.08 -31.23 -19.33
CA VAL A 47 -16.28 -30.96 -20.77
C VAL A 47 -16.05 -29.49 -21.12
N ASP A 48 -16.14 -28.57 -20.15
CA ASP A 48 -15.95 -27.15 -20.36
C ASP A 48 -15.67 -26.43 -19.02
N ARG A 49 -15.40 -25.15 -19.08
CA ARG A 49 -15.23 -24.26 -17.90
C ARG A 49 -15.99 -22.97 -18.10
N VAL A 50 -16.75 -22.58 -17.10
CA VAL A 50 -17.45 -21.30 -17.07
C VAL A 50 -16.72 -20.34 -16.16
N ARG A 51 -16.42 -19.12 -16.64
CA ARG A 51 -15.85 -18.05 -15.81
C ARG A 51 -16.89 -17.61 -14.79
N ARG A 52 -16.59 -17.79 -13.51
CA ARG A 52 -17.45 -17.40 -12.41
C ARG A 52 -17.12 -16.03 -11.86
N ASP A 53 -15.85 -15.65 -11.90
CA ASP A 53 -15.36 -14.39 -11.34
C ASP A 53 -14.17 -13.87 -12.12
N PHE A 54 -13.90 -12.59 -12.01
CA PHE A 54 -12.76 -11.93 -12.62
C PHE A 54 -12.32 -10.71 -11.83
N VAL A 55 -11.14 -10.78 -11.29
CA VAL A 55 -10.51 -9.68 -10.53
C VAL A 55 -9.20 -9.32 -11.22
N ILE A 56 -8.88 -8.04 -11.27
CA ILE A 56 -7.63 -7.55 -11.86
C ILE A 56 -6.81 -6.89 -10.77
N ARG A 57 -5.61 -7.40 -10.51
CA ARG A 57 -4.64 -6.78 -9.60
C ARG A 57 -3.61 -6.01 -10.39
N ILE A 58 -3.38 -4.78 -10.01
CA ILE A 58 -2.56 -3.83 -10.74
C ILE A 58 -1.50 -3.27 -9.80
N PRO A 59 -0.34 -3.95 -9.69
CA PRO A 59 0.78 -3.44 -8.93
C PRO A 59 1.42 -2.28 -9.70
N ILE A 60 1.58 -1.13 -9.05
CA ILE A 60 2.18 0.07 -9.64
C ILE A 60 3.19 0.64 -8.65
N ARG A 61 4.39 0.91 -9.12
CA ARG A 61 5.30 1.80 -8.41
C ARG A 61 4.97 3.23 -8.81
N LEU A 62 4.41 3.96 -7.88
CA LEU A 62 4.06 5.37 -8.05
C LEU A 62 5.24 6.27 -7.68
N TRP A 63 5.34 7.35 -8.42
CA TRP A 63 6.42 8.30 -8.30
C TRP A 63 5.87 9.72 -8.40
N GLY A 64 6.11 10.56 -7.40
CA GLY A 64 5.50 11.87 -7.46
C GLY A 64 5.71 12.75 -6.24
N ALA A 65 4.95 13.84 -6.21
CA ALA A 65 4.95 14.78 -5.11
C ALA A 65 4.13 14.27 -3.92
N TRP A 66 4.50 14.68 -2.72
CA TRP A 66 3.81 14.33 -1.47
C TRP A 66 2.32 14.67 -1.50
N GLU A 67 1.97 15.85 -2.03
CA GLU A 67 0.60 16.32 -2.11
C GLU A 67 -0.29 15.37 -2.92
N ASN A 68 0.28 14.72 -3.93
CA ASN A 68 -0.42 13.74 -4.73
C ASN A 68 -0.61 12.42 -3.95
N LEU A 69 0.35 12.04 -3.12
CA LEU A 69 0.20 10.88 -2.24
C LEU A 69 -0.90 11.08 -1.21
N ALA A 70 -1.00 12.26 -0.60
CA ALA A 70 -2.08 12.57 0.33
C ALA A 70 -3.47 12.47 -0.33
N THR A 71 -3.57 12.79 -1.63
CA THR A 71 -4.81 12.63 -2.41
C THR A 71 -5.07 11.16 -2.75
N LEU A 72 -4.03 10.40 -3.05
CA LEU A 72 -4.13 8.96 -3.31
C LEU A 72 -4.55 8.16 -2.07
N PHE A 73 -4.11 8.61 -0.89
CA PHE A 73 -4.44 7.95 0.38
C PHE A 73 -5.40 8.80 1.20
N PRO A 74 -6.66 8.97 0.76
CA PRO A 74 -7.64 9.72 1.52
C PRO A 74 -7.83 9.09 2.90
N SER A 75 -8.27 9.91 3.85
CA SER A 75 -8.47 9.49 5.25
C SER A 75 -9.31 8.23 5.40
N ALA A 76 -10.22 7.96 4.45
CA ALA A 76 -11.02 6.74 4.41
C ALA A 76 -10.20 5.45 4.25
N LEU A 77 -9.05 5.49 3.54
CA LEU A 77 -8.14 4.35 3.43
C LEU A 77 -7.26 4.20 4.67
N LEU A 78 -6.96 5.30 5.34
CA LEU A 78 -6.12 5.31 6.55
C LEU A 78 -6.92 4.99 7.81
N ASN A 79 -8.23 5.17 7.76
CA ASN A 79 -9.16 4.85 8.84
C ASN A 79 -10.44 4.20 8.30
N PRO A 80 -10.33 3.02 7.67
CA PRO A 80 -11.49 2.36 7.07
C PRO A 80 -12.47 1.90 8.15
N THR A 81 -13.76 1.98 7.86
CA THR A 81 -14.80 1.40 8.70
C THR A 81 -14.86 -0.11 8.46
N ILE A 82 -14.67 -0.90 9.52
CA ILE A 82 -14.81 -2.36 9.43
C ILE A 82 -16.26 -2.71 9.08
N GLY A 83 -16.42 -3.62 8.12
CA GLY A 83 -17.72 -4.01 7.59
C GLY A 83 -18.26 -3.13 6.46
N ALA A 84 -17.61 -1.98 6.18
CA ALA A 84 -18.00 -1.16 5.06
C ALA A 84 -17.55 -1.75 3.71
N SER A 85 -18.28 -1.36 2.66
CA SER A 85 -17.92 -1.56 1.26
C SER A 85 -16.66 -0.78 0.91
N LEU A 86 -15.76 -1.40 0.16
CA LEU A 86 -14.57 -0.73 -0.37
C LEU A 86 -14.88 0.07 -1.64
N TYR A 87 -15.75 -0.46 -2.50
CA TYR A 87 -16.04 0.13 -3.81
C TYR A 87 -17.24 1.08 -3.78
N GLY A 88 -18.17 0.90 -2.85
CA GLY A 88 -19.34 1.75 -2.73
C GLY A 88 -20.30 1.63 -3.92
N THR A 89 -21.03 2.71 -4.19
CA THR A 89 -22.07 2.75 -5.24
C THR A 89 -21.64 3.47 -6.52
N SER A 90 -20.43 4.02 -6.55
CA SER A 90 -19.91 4.79 -7.70
C SER A 90 -18.59 4.22 -8.15
N ASP A 91 -18.42 4.11 -9.46
CA ASP A 91 -17.18 3.66 -10.06
C ASP A 91 -16.05 4.67 -9.81
N THR A 92 -14.88 4.15 -9.48
CA THR A 92 -13.66 4.94 -9.34
C THR A 92 -12.66 4.46 -10.39
N PRO A 93 -12.58 5.10 -11.56
CA PRO A 93 -11.74 4.64 -12.65
C PRO A 93 -10.25 4.89 -12.36
N LEU A 94 -9.43 3.89 -12.65
CA LEU A 94 -7.98 3.98 -12.72
C LEU A 94 -7.55 4.04 -14.18
N SER A 95 -6.98 5.14 -14.62
CA SER A 95 -6.46 5.30 -15.96
C SER A 95 -4.94 5.28 -15.98
N ILE A 96 -4.38 4.52 -16.90
CA ILE A 96 -2.93 4.45 -17.13
C ILE A 96 -2.67 4.80 -18.58
N THR A 97 -1.96 5.92 -18.81
CA THR A 97 -1.58 6.38 -20.14
C THR A 97 -0.09 6.16 -20.34
N ALA A 98 0.24 5.35 -21.32
CA ALA A 98 1.62 5.09 -21.69
C ALA A 98 2.20 6.22 -22.57
N ARG A 99 3.52 6.31 -22.65
CA ARG A 99 4.22 7.37 -23.37
C ARG A 99 3.92 7.40 -24.90
N ASN A 100 3.55 6.25 -25.45
CA ASN A 100 3.15 6.15 -26.86
C ASN A 100 1.70 6.62 -27.14
N GLY A 101 0.97 7.05 -26.10
CA GLY A 101 -0.42 7.48 -26.20
C GLY A 101 -1.45 6.35 -26.04
N ASP A 102 -1.03 5.13 -25.77
CA ASP A 102 -1.96 4.07 -25.41
C ASP A 102 -2.46 4.26 -23.98
N LYS A 103 -3.75 4.10 -23.78
CA LYS A 103 -4.40 4.27 -22.49
C LYS A 103 -5.25 3.06 -22.16
N VAL A 104 -5.10 2.55 -20.94
CA VAL A 104 -6.01 1.57 -20.35
C VAL A 104 -6.73 2.24 -19.20
N THR A 105 -8.04 2.08 -19.12
CA THR A 105 -8.86 2.53 -18.01
C THR A 105 -9.56 1.34 -17.39
N TYR A 106 -9.25 1.06 -16.13
CA TYR A 106 -9.97 0.09 -15.30
C TYR A 106 -11.14 0.81 -14.68
N ASN A 107 -12.35 0.35 -14.96
CA ASN A 107 -13.57 1.14 -14.71
C ASN A 107 -13.87 1.33 -13.23
N ASN A 108 -13.61 0.32 -12.40
CA ASN A 108 -13.83 0.41 -10.96
C ASN A 108 -12.64 -0.21 -10.23
N ALA A 109 -11.74 0.63 -9.74
CA ALA A 109 -10.50 0.21 -9.10
C ALA A 109 -10.26 0.95 -7.78
N GLN A 110 -9.83 0.22 -6.77
CA GLN A 110 -9.50 0.75 -5.44
C GLN A 110 -8.10 0.31 -5.02
N ILE A 111 -7.44 1.12 -4.19
CA ILE A 111 -6.19 0.74 -3.56
C ILE A 111 -6.49 -0.27 -2.45
N THR A 112 -5.91 -1.45 -2.56
CA THR A 112 -6.07 -2.53 -1.59
C THR A 112 -4.84 -2.72 -0.73
N ARG A 113 -3.68 -2.29 -1.22
CA ARG A 113 -2.42 -2.42 -0.51
C ARG A 113 -1.45 -1.30 -0.87
N LEU A 114 -0.76 -0.75 0.12
CA LEU A 114 0.49 -0.02 -0.02
C LEU A 114 1.60 -0.94 0.48
N ALA A 115 2.36 -1.49 -0.43
CA ALA A 115 3.39 -2.45 -0.07
C ALA A 115 4.61 -1.76 0.55
N ASP A 116 5.01 -0.60 0.03
CA ASP A 116 6.18 0.14 0.48
C ASP A 116 6.08 1.62 0.12
N LEU A 117 5.96 2.49 1.12
CA LEU A 117 6.16 3.93 0.99
C LEU A 117 7.52 4.28 1.56
N ARG A 118 8.42 4.75 0.71
CA ARG A 118 9.81 5.06 1.08
C ARG A 118 9.94 6.52 1.49
N LEU A 119 10.32 6.75 2.74
CA LEU A 119 10.51 8.06 3.34
C LEU A 119 11.98 8.29 3.66
N GLY A 120 12.62 9.25 2.99
CA GLY A 120 14.01 9.63 3.27
C GLY A 120 15.08 8.68 2.73
N VAL A 121 14.74 7.85 1.75
CA VAL A 121 15.70 7.04 1.00
C VAL A 121 16.50 7.96 0.07
N ASP A 122 17.71 7.55 -0.31
CA ASP A 122 18.71 8.35 -1.04
C ASP A 122 18.22 9.04 -2.33
N GLU A 123 17.14 8.58 -2.88
CA GLU A 123 16.55 9.18 -4.07
C GLU A 123 15.53 10.23 -3.67
N ASN A 124 15.71 11.42 -4.16
CA ASN A 124 14.96 12.65 -3.90
C ASN A 124 13.46 12.59 -4.25
N ILE A 125 12.85 11.42 -4.27
CA ILE A 125 11.56 11.18 -4.87
C ILE A 125 10.79 10.19 -4.02
N PHE A 126 9.55 10.56 -3.69
CA PHE A 126 8.63 9.61 -3.10
C PHE A 126 8.37 8.46 -4.07
N ALA A 127 8.72 7.27 -3.66
CA ALA A 127 8.31 6.06 -4.34
C ALA A 127 7.34 5.30 -3.44
N ALA A 128 6.21 4.92 -3.99
CA ALA A 128 5.21 4.11 -3.32
C ALA A 128 4.84 2.91 -4.19
N ASP A 129 5.11 1.71 -3.68
CA ASP A 129 4.66 0.49 -4.31
C ASP A 129 3.22 0.21 -3.86
N VAL A 130 2.26 0.40 -4.76
CA VAL A 130 0.82 0.33 -4.53
C VAL A 130 0.21 -0.80 -5.32
N GLU A 131 -0.76 -1.50 -4.76
CA GLU A 131 -1.59 -2.43 -5.50
C GLU A 131 -3.03 -1.89 -5.56
N PHE A 132 -3.51 -1.71 -6.79
CA PHE A 132 -4.92 -1.50 -7.06
C PHE A 132 -5.58 -2.83 -7.37
N THR A 133 -6.81 -2.97 -6.96
CA THR A 133 -7.65 -4.08 -7.38
C THR A 133 -8.85 -3.52 -8.13
N ALA A 134 -9.07 -4.00 -9.36
CA ALA A 134 -10.22 -3.63 -10.17
C ALA A 134 -11.19 -4.80 -10.26
N ILE A 135 -12.46 -4.46 -10.13
CA ILE A 135 -13.60 -5.38 -10.23
C ILE A 135 -14.58 -4.89 -11.30
N LEU A 136 -15.69 -5.58 -11.43
CA LEU A 136 -16.79 -5.22 -12.30
C LEU A 136 -17.26 -3.78 -12.01
N ALA A 137 -17.52 -3.00 -13.06
CA ALA A 137 -18.15 -1.69 -12.93
C ALA A 137 -19.58 -1.81 -12.39
N ASN A 138 -20.00 -0.82 -11.60
CA ASN A 138 -21.35 -0.79 -11.03
C ASN A 138 -22.42 -0.81 -12.14
N ASN A 139 -23.51 -1.52 -11.86
CA ASN A 139 -24.67 -1.65 -12.76
C ASN A 139 -24.33 -2.18 -14.17
N THR A 140 -23.23 -2.90 -14.32
CA THR A 140 -22.78 -3.44 -15.61
C THR A 140 -22.81 -4.98 -15.57
N LEU A 141 -23.25 -5.61 -16.65
CA LEU A 141 -23.20 -7.06 -16.78
C LEU A 141 -21.79 -7.53 -17.18
N PRO A 142 -21.29 -8.65 -16.64
CA PRO A 142 -19.93 -9.14 -16.86
C PRO A 142 -19.71 -9.79 -18.24
N GLU A 143 -20.59 -9.54 -19.20
CA GLU A 143 -20.63 -10.21 -20.50
C GLU A 143 -19.50 -9.77 -21.45
N SER A 144 -18.82 -8.67 -21.15
CA SER A 144 -17.72 -8.18 -21.98
C SER A 144 -16.56 -7.65 -21.13
N ASN A 145 -15.37 -7.64 -21.72
CA ASN A 145 -14.20 -7.01 -21.07
C ASN A 145 -14.42 -5.51 -20.82
N ALA A 146 -15.28 -4.85 -21.60
CA ALA A 146 -15.63 -3.44 -21.40
C ALA A 146 -16.31 -3.16 -20.04
N ALA A 147 -16.85 -4.18 -19.38
CA ALA A 147 -17.36 -4.07 -18.02
C ALA A 147 -16.26 -3.86 -16.97
N TYR A 148 -15.03 -4.26 -17.28
CA TYR A 148 -13.88 -4.20 -16.37
C TYR A 148 -12.88 -3.13 -16.79
N TYR A 149 -12.58 -3.03 -18.07
CA TYR A 149 -11.61 -2.07 -18.60
C TYR A 149 -11.89 -1.67 -20.04
N THR A 150 -11.38 -0.52 -20.42
CA THR A 150 -11.40 -0.01 -21.81
C THR A 150 -9.98 0.34 -22.25
N VAL A 151 -9.74 0.25 -23.57
CA VAL A 151 -8.46 0.61 -24.18
C VAL A 151 -8.70 1.71 -25.19
N ALA A 152 -7.85 2.73 -25.20
CA ALA A 152 -7.85 3.82 -26.15
C ALA A 152 -6.43 4.08 -26.66
N THR A 153 -6.30 4.62 -27.87
CA THR A 153 -5.03 5.01 -28.48
C THR A 153 -5.01 6.50 -28.80
N GLY A 154 -3.84 7.06 -29.12
CA GLY A 154 -3.72 8.45 -29.53
C GLY A 154 -3.95 9.48 -28.43
N GLN A 155 -3.81 9.08 -27.16
CA GLN A 155 -3.94 9.99 -26.03
C GLN A 155 -2.68 10.84 -25.88
N THR A 156 -2.86 12.08 -25.44
CA THR A 156 -1.73 12.98 -25.19
C THR A 156 -1.03 12.60 -23.90
N PHE A 157 0.27 12.33 -24.00
CA PHE A 157 1.14 12.17 -22.84
C PHE A 157 1.74 13.54 -22.48
N THR A 158 1.30 14.13 -21.37
CA THR A 158 1.73 15.47 -20.97
C THR A 158 2.83 15.39 -19.94
N GLU A 159 4.09 15.59 -20.36
CA GLU A 159 5.26 15.62 -19.44
C GLU A 159 5.25 16.83 -18.50
N SER A 160 4.49 17.88 -18.81
CA SER A 160 4.41 19.10 -17.99
C SER A 160 3.80 18.91 -16.62
N ALA A 161 3.07 17.81 -16.38
CA ALA A 161 2.63 17.43 -15.04
C ALA A 161 3.79 17.05 -14.11
N PHE A 162 4.98 16.81 -14.66
CA PHE A 162 6.19 16.48 -13.95
C PHE A 162 6.95 17.75 -13.51
N ALA A 163 6.47 18.42 -12.49
CA ALA A 163 7.14 19.60 -11.97
C ALA A 163 8.34 19.20 -11.08
N LYS A 164 9.55 19.36 -11.62
CA LYS A 164 10.82 19.09 -10.88
C LYS A 164 10.89 19.81 -9.53
N THR A 165 10.21 20.95 -9.38
CA THR A 165 10.16 21.76 -8.16
C THR A 165 9.42 21.09 -6.99
N LYS A 166 8.65 20.03 -7.27
CA LYS A 166 7.88 19.28 -6.26
C LYS A 166 8.67 18.13 -5.62
N PHE A 167 9.85 17.84 -6.12
CA PHE A 167 10.72 16.81 -5.56
C PHE A 167 11.59 17.44 -4.47
N LYS A 168 11.30 17.08 -3.21
CA LYS A 168 12.07 17.59 -2.07
C LYS A 168 12.91 16.46 -1.48
N ARG A 169 14.19 16.75 -1.28
CA ARG A 169 15.07 15.88 -0.48
C ARG A 169 14.91 16.30 0.98
N GLU A 170 14.24 15.48 1.76
CA GLU A 170 14.04 15.75 3.16
C GLU A 170 14.59 14.62 4.03
N ARG A 171 15.25 15.01 5.12
CA ARG A 171 15.63 14.06 6.16
C ARG A 171 14.39 13.71 6.98
N TRP A 172 14.19 12.44 7.18
CA TRP A 172 13.13 11.93 8.02
C TRP A 172 13.69 11.46 9.35
N THR A 173 12.96 11.74 10.40
CA THR A 173 13.20 11.22 11.75
C THR A 173 11.93 10.61 12.28
N GLY A 174 12.06 9.61 13.16
CA GLY A 174 10.94 8.95 13.81
C GLY A 174 10.99 9.15 15.31
N ALA A 175 9.80 9.17 15.94
CA ALA A 175 9.66 9.12 17.39
C ALA A 175 8.57 8.11 17.75
N TRP A 176 8.87 7.14 18.60
CA TRP A 176 7.90 6.15 19.07
C TRP A 176 7.41 6.49 20.47
N GLY A 177 6.35 7.29 20.50
CA GLY A 177 5.81 7.83 21.75
C GLY A 177 6.85 8.61 22.56
N THR A 178 6.77 8.48 23.88
CA THR A 178 7.73 9.06 24.84
C THR A 178 8.72 8.03 25.37
N LYS A 179 8.86 6.88 24.69
CA LYS A 179 9.71 5.79 25.16
C LYS A 179 11.17 6.18 25.17
N THR A 180 11.85 5.93 26.28
CA THR A 180 13.27 6.21 26.45
C THR A 180 14.09 5.56 25.33
N GLY A 181 14.94 6.32 24.69
CA GLY A 181 15.74 5.85 23.56
C GLY A 181 15.05 5.91 22.19
N TRP A 182 13.73 6.02 22.16
CA TRP A 182 12.93 6.05 20.92
C TRP A 182 12.32 7.42 20.58
N THR A 183 12.71 8.44 21.32
CA THR A 183 12.25 9.83 21.08
C THR A 183 12.83 10.44 19.81
N THR A 184 13.93 9.88 19.30
CA THR A 184 14.52 10.27 18.01
C THR A 184 15.15 9.05 17.37
N VAL A 185 14.58 8.60 16.26
CA VAL A 185 15.10 7.51 15.43
C VAL A 185 15.54 8.10 14.11
N VAL A 186 16.82 7.96 13.81
CA VAL A 186 17.40 8.35 12.51
C VAL A 186 17.62 7.08 11.69
N PRO A 187 16.94 6.90 10.56
CA PRO A 187 17.11 5.72 9.74
C PRO A 187 18.37 5.82 8.88
N LYS A 188 19.02 4.68 8.62
CA LYS A 188 20.15 4.59 7.70
C LYS A 188 19.71 4.78 6.24
N ASP A 189 18.70 4.03 5.85
CA ASP A 189 18.22 3.95 4.48
C ASP A 189 16.74 4.41 4.37
N GLY A 190 16.31 5.33 5.27
CA GLY A 190 14.95 5.81 5.33
C GLY A 190 14.00 4.90 6.10
N PHE A 191 12.74 5.30 6.15
CA PHE A 191 11.64 4.50 6.67
C PHE A 191 10.86 3.88 5.52
N HIS A 192 10.45 2.66 5.72
CA HIS A 192 9.58 1.90 4.82
C HIS A 192 8.24 1.68 5.50
N VAL A 193 7.20 2.34 4.99
CA VAL A 193 5.86 2.27 5.56
C VAL A 193 4.96 1.49 4.62
N GLY A 194 4.26 0.52 5.16
CA GLY A 194 3.28 -0.28 4.43
C GLY A 194 1.94 -0.30 5.14
N TRP A 195 0.87 -0.52 4.40
CA TRP A 195 -0.41 -0.94 4.96
C TRP A 195 -1.19 -1.82 4.00
N GLU A 196 -1.99 -2.68 4.56
CA GLU A 196 -2.76 -3.67 3.84
C GLU A 196 -4.16 -3.78 4.43
N LEU A 197 -5.16 -3.71 3.56
CA LEU A 197 -6.54 -3.96 3.92
C LEU A 197 -6.80 -5.46 3.98
N GLY A 198 -7.35 -5.94 5.08
CA GLY A 198 -7.99 -7.24 5.13
C GLY A 198 -9.34 -7.14 4.42
N LEU A 199 -9.50 -7.84 3.32
CA LEU A 199 -10.67 -7.76 2.47
C LEU A 199 -11.36 -9.11 2.35
N ALA A 200 -12.70 -9.09 2.28
CA ALA A 200 -13.51 -10.26 1.95
C ALA A 200 -14.37 -9.93 0.72
N PRO A 201 -14.32 -10.73 -0.35
CA PRO A 201 -15.11 -10.48 -1.54
C PRO A 201 -16.60 -10.70 -1.27
N VAL A 202 -17.42 -9.82 -1.86
CA VAL A 202 -18.86 -9.98 -1.95
C VAL A 202 -19.18 -10.43 -3.38
N THR A 203 -19.65 -11.65 -3.51
CA THR A 203 -19.93 -12.26 -4.81
C THR A 203 -21.43 -12.41 -5.03
N VAL A 204 -21.87 -12.19 -6.25
CA VAL A 204 -23.25 -12.37 -6.69
C VAL A 204 -23.25 -13.36 -7.86
N ASP A 205 -24.17 -14.32 -7.84
CA ASP A 205 -24.31 -15.30 -8.91
C ASP A 205 -24.53 -14.60 -10.26
N GLY A 206 -23.76 -15.02 -11.26
CA GLY A 206 -23.79 -14.44 -12.60
C GLY A 206 -22.97 -13.16 -12.77
N TYR A 207 -22.58 -12.49 -11.68
CA TYR A 207 -21.79 -11.25 -11.73
C TYR A 207 -20.36 -11.42 -11.24
N GLY A 208 -20.09 -12.40 -10.38
CA GLY A 208 -18.79 -12.56 -9.73
C GLY A 208 -18.61 -11.59 -8.56
N THR A 209 -17.38 -11.11 -8.34
CA THR A 209 -17.08 -10.14 -7.29
C THR A 209 -17.59 -8.76 -7.66
N VAL A 210 -18.59 -8.29 -6.93
CA VAL A 210 -19.25 -6.99 -7.12
C VAL A 210 -18.78 -5.95 -6.09
N ASP A 211 -18.20 -6.39 -4.98
CA ASP A 211 -17.68 -5.52 -3.92
C ASP A 211 -16.67 -6.27 -3.05
N MET A 212 -15.99 -5.56 -2.17
CA MET A 212 -15.13 -6.12 -1.13
C MET A 212 -15.46 -5.46 0.21
N THR A 213 -15.75 -6.28 1.21
CA THR A 213 -15.97 -5.80 2.59
C THR A 213 -14.66 -5.66 3.32
N ILE A 214 -14.43 -4.52 3.95
CA ILE A 214 -13.24 -4.25 4.77
C ILE A 214 -13.34 -5.02 6.09
N ARG A 215 -12.38 -5.91 6.35
CA ARG A 215 -12.30 -6.73 7.57
C ARG A 215 -11.25 -6.21 8.55
N GLY A 216 -10.27 -5.48 8.06
CA GLY A 216 -9.19 -4.96 8.89
C GLY A 216 -8.25 -4.06 8.10
N LEU A 217 -7.33 -3.45 8.84
CA LEU A 217 -6.20 -2.72 8.29
C LEU A 217 -5.01 -2.98 9.21
N VAL A 218 -3.88 -3.32 8.62
CA VAL A 218 -2.59 -3.41 9.30
C VAL A 218 -1.65 -2.42 8.68
N ALA A 219 -1.04 -1.56 9.48
CA ALA A 219 0.05 -0.69 9.06
C ALA A 219 1.36 -1.16 9.68
N THR A 220 2.43 -1.12 8.90
CA THR A 220 3.78 -1.51 9.31
C THR A 220 4.76 -0.38 9.01
N CYS A 221 5.80 -0.29 9.81
CA CYS A 221 6.94 0.57 9.52
C CYS A 221 8.22 -0.19 9.84
N ARG A 222 9.21 -0.11 8.96
CA ARG A 222 10.52 -0.71 9.18
C ARG A 222 11.63 0.28 8.84
N CYS A 223 12.74 0.19 9.56
CA CYS A 223 13.96 0.91 9.26
C CYS A 223 15.17 0.22 9.92
N VAL A 224 16.36 0.67 9.53
CA VAL A 224 17.61 0.36 10.22
C VAL A 224 18.07 1.62 10.95
N PRO A 225 17.96 1.72 12.28
CA PRO A 225 18.39 2.91 13.03
C PRO A 225 19.89 3.11 13.00
N ILE A 226 20.34 4.36 12.94
CA ILE A 226 21.74 4.77 13.08
C ILE A 226 22.03 5.17 14.52
N GLY A 227 23.15 4.69 15.07
CA GLY A 227 23.59 5.09 16.41
C GLY A 227 22.60 4.69 17.50
N PRO A 228 22.31 3.40 17.65
CA PRO A 228 21.33 2.93 18.62
C PRO A 228 21.75 3.25 20.04
N SER A 229 20.78 3.64 20.87
CA SER A 229 20.97 3.73 22.31
C SER A 229 20.93 2.34 22.98
N LEU A 230 21.53 2.21 24.15
CA LEU A 230 21.45 0.97 24.92
C LEU A 230 19.98 0.56 25.19
N ALA A 231 19.13 1.54 25.50
CA ALA A 231 17.70 1.28 25.73
C ALA A 231 17.01 0.71 24.50
N GLN A 232 17.35 1.18 23.29
CA GLN A 232 16.80 0.61 22.05
C GLN A 232 17.21 -0.85 21.86
N ILE A 233 18.44 -1.19 22.19
CA ILE A 233 18.95 -2.56 22.08
C ILE A 233 18.26 -3.46 23.10
N GLU A 234 18.12 -3.01 24.34
CA GLU A 234 17.39 -3.74 25.38
C GLU A 234 15.95 -3.99 25.00
N ASP A 235 15.27 -2.99 24.44
CA ASP A 235 13.88 -3.11 23.99
C ASP A 235 13.74 -4.12 22.84
N GLN A 236 14.70 -4.18 21.93
CA GLN A 236 14.72 -5.20 20.86
C GLN A 236 14.89 -6.60 21.44
N ILE A 237 15.77 -6.77 22.43
CA ILE A 237 15.97 -8.05 23.09
C ILE A 237 14.68 -8.48 23.79
N LYS A 238 13.94 -7.55 24.36
CA LYS A 238 12.66 -7.77 25.04
C LYS A 238 11.47 -7.86 24.08
N LEU A 239 11.67 -7.58 22.79
CA LEU A 239 10.67 -7.65 21.69
C LEU A 239 9.36 -6.87 21.91
N ALA A 240 9.26 -5.98 22.85
CA ALA A 240 7.99 -5.30 23.08
C ALA A 240 8.13 -3.86 23.58
N GLY A 241 9.34 -3.31 23.62
CA GLY A 241 9.54 -1.98 24.19
C GLY A 241 9.10 -1.91 25.67
N GLN A 242 9.18 -3.01 26.38
CA GLN A 242 8.87 -3.06 27.82
C GLN A 242 10.11 -2.78 28.65
N SER A 243 9.98 -1.88 29.60
CA SER A 243 10.94 -1.79 30.72
C SER A 243 10.66 -2.97 31.66
N GLY A 244 11.64 -3.84 31.89
CA GLY A 244 11.51 -4.95 32.83
C GLY A 244 11.87 -6.32 32.24
N ALA A 245 11.36 -7.38 32.81
CA ALA A 245 11.74 -8.77 32.54
C ALA A 245 11.29 -9.38 31.20
N GLY A 246 10.95 -8.57 30.20
CA GLY A 246 10.43 -9.02 28.92
C GLY A 246 8.92 -9.28 28.92
N ALA A 247 8.35 -9.48 27.74
CA ALA A 247 6.93 -9.82 27.63
C ALA A 247 6.73 -11.29 28.03
N ALA A 248 5.87 -11.55 29.00
CA ALA A 248 5.44 -12.90 29.30
C ALA A 248 4.64 -13.48 28.13
N HIS A 249 4.72 -14.79 27.91
CA HIS A 249 3.87 -15.45 26.93
C HIS A 249 2.39 -15.15 27.21
N GLY A 250 1.64 -14.79 26.18
CA GLY A 250 0.24 -14.41 26.27
C GLY A 250 -0.03 -12.93 26.56
N THR A 251 1.01 -12.10 26.77
CA THR A 251 0.82 -10.65 26.89
C THR A 251 0.45 -10.04 25.54
N LEU A 252 -0.59 -9.21 25.54
CA LEU A 252 -0.99 -8.49 24.33
C LEU A 252 0.08 -7.47 23.93
N VAL A 253 0.53 -7.52 22.70
CA VAL A 253 1.53 -6.59 22.13
C VAL A 253 1.06 -5.14 22.25
N SER A 254 -0.24 -4.89 22.13
CA SER A 254 -0.87 -3.57 22.27
C SER A 254 -0.71 -2.92 23.63
N THR A 255 -0.37 -3.68 24.68
CA THR A 255 -0.13 -3.15 26.04
C THR A 255 1.02 -2.12 26.07
N ASN A 256 1.95 -2.22 25.15
CA ASN A 256 3.12 -1.32 25.02
C ASN A 256 3.13 -0.52 23.73
N ALA A 257 2.00 -0.47 23.07
CA ALA A 257 1.89 0.30 21.84
C ALA A 257 1.96 1.81 22.13
N ALA A 258 2.48 2.55 21.17
CA ALA A 258 2.48 4.00 21.15
C ALA A 258 2.43 4.47 19.70
N ASP A 259 2.13 5.73 19.49
CA ASP A 259 2.18 6.31 18.15
C ASP A 259 3.62 6.39 17.66
N LEU A 260 3.87 5.99 16.43
CA LEU A 260 5.12 6.23 15.72
C LEU A 260 4.93 7.43 14.80
N VAL A 261 5.58 8.53 15.13
CA VAL A 261 5.51 9.78 14.38
C VAL A 261 6.77 9.91 13.54
N LEU A 262 6.61 9.87 12.23
CA LEU A 262 7.67 10.08 11.26
C LEU A 262 7.53 11.49 10.71
N THR A 263 8.57 12.28 10.80
CA THR A 263 8.54 13.68 10.38
C THR A 263 9.74 14.05 9.52
N SER A 264 9.49 14.96 8.60
CA SER A 264 10.48 15.74 7.88
C SER A 264 10.26 17.23 8.16
N SER A 265 10.90 18.13 7.43
CA SER A 265 10.74 19.58 7.63
C SER A 265 9.34 20.09 7.29
N SER A 266 8.61 19.42 6.42
CA SER A 266 7.31 19.88 5.91
C SER A 266 6.24 18.81 5.80
N MET A 267 6.53 17.58 6.24
CA MET A 267 5.64 16.42 6.03
C MET A 267 5.69 15.49 7.22
N GLY A 268 4.61 14.79 7.47
CA GLY A 268 4.53 13.82 8.55
C GLY A 268 3.67 12.60 8.22
N VAL A 269 4.06 11.46 8.76
CA VAL A 269 3.28 10.23 8.78
C VAL A 269 3.21 9.76 10.22
N THR A 270 2.02 9.60 10.76
CA THR A 270 1.85 9.02 12.08
C THR A 270 1.15 7.68 11.96
N LEU A 271 1.80 6.63 12.41
CA LEU A 271 1.19 5.32 12.61
C LEU A 271 0.70 5.21 14.04
N LYS A 272 -0.58 4.97 14.19
CA LYS A 272 -1.23 4.92 15.48
C LYS A 272 -1.06 3.57 16.15
N ASN A 273 -0.79 3.62 17.46
CA ASN A 273 -0.81 2.43 18.31
C ASN A 273 0.06 1.29 17.79
N VAL A 274 1.31 1.59 17.41
CA VAL A 274 2.25 0.58 16.92
C VAL A 274 3.06 -0.03 18.05
N SER A 275 3.36 -1.30 17.88
CA SER A 275 4.24 -2.06 18.75
C SER A 275 5.43 -2.59 17.96
N LEU A 276 6.57 -2.71 18.61
CA LEU A 276 7.75 -3.32 18.02
C LEU A 276 7.49 -4.83 17.87
N THR A 277 7.53 -5.33 16.65
CA THR A 277 7.23 -6.73 16.33
C THR A 277 8.43 -7.50 15.80
N LYS A 278 9.45 -6.79 15.33
CA LYS A 278 10.70 -7.38 14.88
C LYS A 278 11.86 -6.48 15.27
N GLY A 279 12.95 -7.07 15.65
CA GLY A 279 14.20 -6.39 15.93
C GLY A 279 15.38 -7.33 15.80
N GLY A 280 16.57 -6.76 15.69
CA GLY A 280 17.82 -7.48 15.63
C GLY A 280 18.99 -6.57 15.96
N HIS A 281 20.10 -7.13 16.36
CA HIS A 281 21.34 -6.43 16.58
C HIS A 281 22.51 -7.31 16.15
N ALA A 282 23.62 -6.68 15.77
CA ALA A 282 24.83 -7.37 15.40
C ALA A 282 25.99 -6.86 16.27
N PHE A 283 26.76 -7.81 16.79
CA PHE A 283 28.04 -7.54 17.44
C PHE A 283 29.17 -7.88 16.47
N GLY A 284 30.14 -7.00 16.34
CA GLY A 284 31.28 -7.20 15.46
C GLY A 284 32.48 -6.35 15.88
N GLN A 285 33.49 -6.28 15.03
CA GLN A 285 34.66 -5.40 15.24
C GLN A 285 34.33 -3.91 15.12
N GLU A 286 33.16 -3.59 14.56
CA GLU A 286 32.63 -2.24 14.46
C GLU A 286 31.71 -1.91 15.65
N PRO A 287 31.40 -0.61 15.88
CA PRO A 287 30.44 -0.22 16.89
C PRO A 287 29.14 -1.02 16.76
N LEU A 288 28.50 -1.30 17.89
CA LEU A 288 27.23 -2.03 17.97
C LEU A 288 26.22 -1.47 16.95
N ARG A 289 25.74 -2.34 16.09
CA ARG A 289 24.77 -2.00 15.04
C ARG A 289 23.41 -2.63 15.36
N MET A 290 22.37 -1.85 15.16
CA MET A 290 21.04 -2.41 15.08
C MET A 290 20.80 -3.03 13.71
N GLY A 291 20.09 -4.15 13.71
CA GLY A 291 19.47 -4.69 12.51
C GLY A 291 18.19 -3.91 12.16
N GLU A 292 17.47 -4.42 11.19
CA GLU A 292 16.15 -3.89 10.85
C GLU A 292 15.19 -4.03 12.01
N VAL A 293 14.50 -2.95 12.34
CA VAL A 293 13.38 -2.94 13.27
C VAL A 293 12.07 -2.77 12.52
N GLU A 294 11.02 -3.41 13.03
CA GLU A 294 9.69 -3.32 12.46
C GLU A 294 8.66 -3.05 13.56
N TRP A 295 7.80 -2.09 13.29
CA TRP A 295 6.62 -1.78 14.09
C TRP A 295 5.38 -2.18 13.31
N THR A 296 4.42 -2.73 14.03
CA THR A 296 3.11 -3.11 13.47
C THR A 296 2.01 -2.43 14.27
N SER A 297 1.04 -1.84 13.58
CA SER A 297 -0.11 -1.22 14.22
C SER A 297 -1.09 -2.26 14.77
N ALA A 298 -1.68 -1.92 15.92
CA ALA A 298 -2.88 -2.60 16.40
C ALA A 298 -4.00 -1.56 16.44
N ARG A 299 -5.18 -1.92 15.94
CA ARG A 299 -6.32 -1.01 15.97
C ARG A 299 -6.83 -0.84 17.38
N LEU A 300 -6.91 0.38 17.85
CA LEU A 300 -7.51 0.72 19.13
C LEU A 300 -8.99 1.06 18.96
N PHE A 301 -9.74 0.73 19.99
CA PHE A 301 -11.12 1.16 20.18
C PHE A 301 -11.19 2.05 21.41
N THR A 302 -11.66 3.27 21.27
CA THR A 302 -11.95 4.15 22.39
C THR A 302 -13.45 4.26 22.54
N ALA A 303 -13.99 3.82 23.68
CA ALA A 303 -15.43 3.76 23.92
C ALA A 303 -16.23 3.03 22.81
N GLY A 304 -15.66 1.93 22.25
CA GLY A 304 -16.26 1.18 21.16
C GLY A 304 -16.07 1.79 19.77
N VAL A 305 -15.45 2.95 19.65
CA VAL A 305 -15.20 3.61 18.36
C VAL A 305 -13.79 3.25 17.87
N PRO A 306 -13.64 2.71 16.66
CA PRO A 306 -12.33 2.41 16.10
C PRO A 306 -11.54 3.70 15.84
N GLN A 307 -10.27 3.71 16.24
CA GLN A 307 -9.37 4.83 16.02
C GLN A 307 -8.62 4.71 14.71
N ALA A 308 -8.16 5.83 14.17
CA ALA A 308 -7.35 5.86 12.96
C ALA A 308 -6.08 5.01 13.13
N VAL A 309 -5.69 4.28 12.08
CA VAL A 309 -4.48 3.46 12.07
C VAL A 309 -3.28 4.26 11.60
N ALA A 310 -3.49 5.20 10.69
CA ALA A 310 -2.46 6.12 10.23
C ALA A 310 -3.04 7.49 9.91
N THR A 311 -2.19 8.53 9.95
CA THR A 311 -2.52 9.88 9.48
C THR A 311 -1.35 10.45 8.67
N LEU A 312 -1.66 11.27 7.67
CA LEU A 312 -0.71 12.06 6.90
C LEU A 312 -0.87 13.53 7.27
N SER A 313 0.22 14.27 7.39
CA SER A 313 0.21 15.69 7.72
C SER A 313 1.22 16.49 6.89
#